data_b212815369476c9a1c47665199a2f8c9
#
_entry.id   b212815369476c9a1c47665199a2f8c9
#
_cell.length_a   1.000
_cell.length_b   1.000
_cell.length_c   1.000
_cell.angle_alpha   90.00
_cell.angle_beta   90.00
_cell.angle_gamma   90.00
#
_symmetry.space_group_name_H-M   'P 1'
#
loop_
_entity.id
_entity.type
_entity.pdbx_description
1 polymer ?
#
loop_
_entity_poly.entity_id
_entity_poly.type
_entity_poly.pdbx_seq_one_letter_code
_entity_poly.pdbx_strand_id
1 'polypeptide(L)'
;NIFRDQMDRYGEIYTTYKMIVDGAAKSPNATIISNGDSPIFNSIETVNPRKYYGFDHEEDREQMAHYNTDGVLCPNCHHILHYKMITYANLGKYYCPNCDFKRPELDYRLTDMVRMDNVSADFVIDGHEYGIEVGGMYNVYNALAATAVAEYFNVDPDKIKQGLGYDEKVFGRQEVININGKKCTLVLVKNPVGINQVIDMIGLAPYPFSLVALLNANYADGIDVSWIWD
;
A
#
# COMPACT_ATOMS: atom_id res chain seq x y z
N ASN A 1 2.29 2.08 -4.27
CA ASN A 1 3.16 2.60 -3.19
C ASN A 1 4.63 2.33 -3.54
N ILE A 2 5.54 3.22 -3.14
CA ILE A 2 6.99 3.07 -3.31
C ILE A 2 7.57 2.95 -1.91
N PHE A 3 8.25 1.83 -1.66
CA PHE A 3 9.03 1.55 -0.46
C PHE A 3 10.39 1.03 -0.86
N ARG A 4 11.35 0.97 0.06
CA ARG A 4 12.65 0.34 -0.18
C ARG A 4 12.46 -1.09 -0.66
N ASP A 5 13.10 -1.44 -1.78
CA ASP A 5 13.07 -2.79 -2.36
C ASP A 5 14.32 -2.97 -3.23
N GLN A 6 15.09 -4.04 -3.00
CA GLN A 6 16.29 -4.40 -3.75
C GLN A 6 17.21 -3.18 -3.99
N MET A 7 17.64 -2.52 -2.90
CA MET A 7 18.37 -1.25 -2.97
C MET A 7 19.70 -1.34 -3.72
N ASP A 8 20.35 -2.51 -3.71
CA ASP A 8 21.55 -2.80 -4.48
C ASP A 8 21.31 -2.80 -6.00
N ARG A 9 20.06 -2.96 -6.43
CA ARG A 9 19.65 -2.97 -7.85
C ARG A 9 18.97 -1.67 -8.28
N TYR A 10 18.07 -1.14 -7.46
CA TYR A 10 17.22 -0.01 -7.82
C TYR A 10 17.61 1.29 -7.09
N GLY A 11 18.52 1.21 -6.10
CA GLY A 11 18.90 2.35 -5.28
C GLY A 11 17.78 2.80 -4.33
N GLU A 12 17.85 4.02 -3.90
CA GLU A 12 16.88 4.64 -2.99
C GLU A 12 15.50 4.83 -3.64
N ILE A 13 14.47 4.98 -2.80
CA ILE A 13 13.07 5.15 -3.23
C ILE A 13 12.89 6.26 -4.27
N TYR A 14 13.68 7.33 -4.18
CA TYR A 14 13.63 8.46 -5.13
C TYR A 14 14.14 8.09 -6.52
N THR A 15 15.00 7.09 -6.66
CA THR A 15 15.41 6.57 -7.98
C THR A 15 14.23 5.87 -8.67
N THR A 16 13.54 4.99 -7.97
CA THR A 16 12.34 4.33 -8.47
C THR A 16 11.24 5.34 -8.80
N TYR A 17 11.02 6.31 -7.91
CA TYR A 17 10.10 7.42 -8.13
C TYR A 17 10.40 8.17 -9.43
N LYS A 18 11.67 8.59 -9.63
CA LYS A 18 12.09 9.29 -10.84
C LYS A 18 11.84 8.48 -12.10
N MET A 19 12.11 7.18 -12.08
CA MET A 19 11.85 6.29 -13.23
C MET A 19 10.37 6.28 -13.61
N ILE A 20 9.45 6.28 -12.62
CA ILE A 20 8.00 6.34 -12.85
C ILE A 20 7.62 7.68 -13.47
N VAL A 21 8.12 8.79 -12.95
CA VAL A 21 7.86 10.14 -13.46
C VAL A 21 8.37 10.30 -14.88
N ASP A 22 9.62 9.89 -15.15
CA ASP A 22 10.22 9.94 -16.49
C ASP A 22 9.44 9.06 -17.49
N GLY A 23 8.87 7.94 -17.02
CA GLY A 23 7.97 7.11 -17.80
C GLY A 23 6.65 7.81 -18.13
N ALA A 24 6.02 8.41 -17.14
CA ALA A 24 4.76 9.16 -17.31
C ALA A 24 4.91 10.36 -18.25
N ALA A 25 6.04 11.08 -18.18
CA ALA A 25 6.33 12.22 -19.03
C ALA A 25 6.37 11.88 -20.54
N LYS A 26 6.61 10.60 -20.89
CA LYS A 26 6.55 10.13 -22.29
C LYS A 26 5.12 10.02 -22.83
N SER A 27 4.12 10.09 -21.95
CA SER A 27 2.70 10.02 -22.29
C SER A 27 1.94 11.15 -21.62
N PRO A 28 2.12 12.42 -22.01
CA PRO A 28 1.62 13.58 -21.29
C PRO A 28 0.10 13.65 -21.17
N ASN A 29 -0.62 12.96 -22.06
CA ASN A 29 -2.08 12.89 -22.03
C ASN A 29 -2.63 11.73 -21.18
N ALA A 30 -1.76 10.86 -20.65
CA ALA A 30 -2.19 9.79 -19.76
C ALA A 30 -2.58 10.34 -18.40
N THR A 31 -3.71 9.89 -17.84
CA THR A 31 -4.09 10.21 -16.48
C THR A 31 -3.32 9.33 -15.50
N ILE A 32 -2.70 9.94 -14.48
CA ILE A 32 -2.05 9.23 -13.39
C ILE A 32 -3.06 9.04 -12.26
N ILE A 33 -3.40 7.79 -11.96
CA ILE A 33 -4.21 7.42 -10.79
C ILE A 33 -3.24 6.91 -9.72
N SER A 34 -3.10 7.64 -8.62
CA SER A 34 -2.08 7.36 -7.61
C SER A 34 -2.62 7.42 -6.19
N ASN A 35 -1.88 6.79 -5.27
CA ASN A 35 -2.20 6.83 -3.85
C ASN A 35 -1.99 8.23 -3.27
N GLY A 36 -3.07 8.91 -2.91
CA GLY A 36 -3.04 10.23 -2.27
C GLY A 36 -2.46 10.18 -0.85
N ASP A 37 -2.57 9.04 -0.17
CA ASP A 37 -2.03 8.85 1.18
C ASP A 37 -0.49 8.71 1.19
N SER A 38 0.15 8.59 0.01
CA SER A 38 1.61 8.49 -0.11
C SER A 38 2.24 9.86 -0.38
N PRO A 39 3.01 10.43 0.55
CA PRO A 39 3.62 11.75 0.37
C PRO A 39 4.49 11.86 -0.88
N ILE A 40 5.21 10.77 -1.23
CA ILE A 40 6.11 10.75 -2.38
C ILE A 40 5.36 10.96 -3.70
N PHE A 41 4.15 10.42 -3.86
CA PHE A 41 3.38 10.60 -5.09
C PHE A 41 2.79 12.01 -5.22
N ASN A 42 2.53 12.70 -4.11
CA ASN A 42 2.05 14.07 -4.16
C ASN A 42 3.16 15.10 -4.46
N SER A 43 4.42 14.73 -4.27
CA SER A 43 5.57 15.58 -4.62
C SER A 43 5.91 15.58 -6.13
N ILE A 44 5.21 14.76 -6.93
CA ILE A 44 5.46 14.66 -8.38
C ILE A 44 5.09 15.96 -9.09
N GLU A 45 6.05 16.54 -9.80
CA GLU A 45 5.80 17.57 -10.80
C GLU A 45 5.64 16.91 -12.17
N THR A 46 4.44 16.93 -12.71
CA THR A 46 4.13 16.38 -14.03
C THR A 46 3.00 17.16 -14.69
N VAL A 47 2.99 17.19 -16.02
CA VAL A 47 1.92 17.77 -16.84
C VAL A 47 0.70 16.85 -16.95
N ASN A 48 0.84 15.60 -16.55
CA ASN A 48 -0.22 14.61 -16.64
C ASN A 48 -1.42 14.98 -15.74
N PRO A 49 -2.66 14.80 -16.21
CA PRO A 49 -3.83 14.83 -15.33
C PRO A 49 -3.68 13.82 -14.18
N ARG A 50 -4.15 14.20 -12.98
CA ARG A 50 -4.02 13.36 -11.79
C ARG A 50 -5.37 13.04 -11.19
N LYS A 51 -5.47 11.82 -10.63
CA LYS A 51 -6.55 11.36 -9.78
C LYS A 51 -5.94 10.65 -8.57
N TYR A 52 -6.58 10.82 -7.41
CA TYR A 52 -6.06 10.31 -6.16
C TYR A 52 -7.06 9.39 -5.47
N TYR A 53 -6.57 8.25 -5.02
CA TYR A 53 -7.31 7.38 -4.12
C TYR A 53 -6.65 7.36 -2.74
N GLY A 54 -7.42 7.06 -1.71
CA GLY A 54 -6.92 6.96 -0.34
C GLY A 54 -8.02 6.68 0.68
N PHE A 55 -7.64 6.64 1.94
CA PHE A 55 -8.56 6.52 3.07
C PHE A 55 -9.12 7.88 3.46
N ASP A 56 -10.44 8.00 3.55
CA ASP A 56 -11.11 9.21 4.00
C ASP A 56 -11.56 9.08 5.46
N HIS A 57 -10.58 9.07 6.34
CA HIS A 57 -10.74 8.98 7.78
C HIS A 57 -9.80 9.98 8.47
N GLU A 58 -10.19 10.43 9.65
CA GLU A 58 -9.36 11.25 10.54
C GLU A 58 -9.42 10.67 11.95
N GLU A 59 -8.31 10.76 12.66
CA GLU A 59 -8.25 10.44 14.07
C GLU A 59 -8.20 11.72 14.90
N ASP A 60 -8.71 11.66 16.14
CA ASP A 60 -8.79 12.83 17.03
C ASP A 60 -7.41 13.31 17.50
N ARG A 61 -6.38 12.49 17.36
CA ARG A 61 -5.01 12.84 17.75
C ARG A 61 -4.08 12.92 16.54
N GLU A 62 -3.17 13.86 16.63
CA GLU A 62 -2.06 13.99 15.69
C GLU A 62 -1.04 12.84 15.88
N GLN A 63 -0.49 12.36 14.78
CA GLN A 63 0.46 11.27 14.72
C GLN A 63 1.69 11.66 13.92
N MET A 64 2.79 10.95 14.13
CA MET A 64 4.00 11.00 13.30
C MET A 64 4.36 9.57 12.88
N ALA A 65 4.82 9.40 11.64
CA ALA A 65 5.32 8.12 11.18
C ALA A 65 6.56 7.72 12.00
N HIS A 66 6.80 6.42 12.12
CA HIS A 66 8.01 5.91 12.75
C HIS A 66 9.25 6.49 12.04
N TYR A 67 10.28 6.85 12.81
CA TYR A 67 11.50 7.47 12.26
C TYR A 67 12.26 6.57 11.28
N ASN A 68 12.10 5.25 11.35
CA ASN A 68 12.68 4.28 10.39
C ASN A 68 11.85 4.13 9.11
N THR A 69 10.79 4.92 8.94
CA THR A 69 9.91 4.85 7.77
C THR A 69 10.44 5.76 6.67
N ASP A 70 10.44 5.28 5.44
CA ASP A 70 10.82 6.08 4.28
C ASP A 70 9.87 7.25 4.03
N GLY A 71 10.40 8.37 3.53
CA GLY A 71 9.57 9.49 3.09
C GLY A 71 8.81 10.22 4.20
N VAL A 72 9.36 10.25 5.41
CA VAL A 72 8.78 10.98 6.56
C VAL A 72 9.03 12.49 6.52
N LEU A 73 9.94 12.95 5.65
CA LEU A 73 10.26 14.36 5.52
C LEU A 73 9.44 15.03 4.42
N CYS A 74 9.04 16.25 4.67
CA CYS A 74 8.39 17.10 3.68
C CYS A 74 9.32 17.31 2.47
N PRO A 75 8.87 17.03 1.24
CA PRO A 75 9.69 17.22 0.04
C PRO A 75 10.03 18.71 -0.23
N ASN A 76 9.23 19.65 0.30
CA ASN A 76 9.41 21.07 0.05
C ASN A 76 10.37 21.76 1.05
N CYS A 77 10.29 21.40 2.34
CA CYS A 77 11.00 22.12 3.39
C CYS A 77 11.74 21.22 4.39
N HIS A 78 11.73 19.93 4.18
CA HIS A 78 12.43 18.90 4.97
C HIS A 78 12.04 18.82 6.46
N HIS A 79 10.90 19.42 6.87
CA HIS A 79 10.34 19.19 8.20
C HIS A 79 9.67 17.79 8.23
N ILE A 80 9.62 17.20 9.42
CA ILE A 80 8.90 15.94 9.64
C ILE A 80 7.41 16.16 9.31
N LEU A 81 6.82 15.24 8.55
CA LEU A 81 5.40 15.25 8.25
C LEU A 81 4.59 14.79 9.47
N HIS A 82 3.49 15.47 9.70
CA HIS A 82 2.48 15.12 10.70
C HIS A 82 1.27 14.50 10.01
N TYR A 83 0.49 13.72 10.75
CA TYR A 83 -0.63 12.95 10.20
C TYR A 83 -1.87 13.12 11.06
N LYS A 84 -3.02 13.23 10.41
CA LYS A 84 -4.35 13.09 11.03
C LYS A 84 -4.81 11.63 11.08
N MET A 85 -4.18 10.77 10.33
CA MET A 85 -4.40 9.33 10.30
C MET A 85 -3.20 8.67 9.61
N ILE A 86 -2.76 7.53 10.13
CA ILE A 86 -1.77 6.65 9.50
C ILE A 86 -2.41 5.26 9.36
N THR A 87 -2.39 4.71 8.16
CA THR A 87 -2.83 3.33 7.92
C THR A 87 -1.71 2.33 8.17
N TYR A 88 -0.56 2.52 7.52
CA TYR A 88 0.69 1.82 7.82
C TYR A 88 1.89 2.56 7.19
N ALA A 89 3.08 2.33 7.70
CA ALA A 89 4.31 3.01 7.30
C ALA A 89 4.12 4.54 7.29
N ASN A 90 4.29 5.19 6.13
CA ASN A 90 4.07 6.62 5.93
C ASN A 90 2.79 6.93 5.11
N LEU A 91 1.87 5.98 5.00
CA LEU A 91 0.63 6.18 4.26
C LEU A 91 -0.47 6.72 5.18
N GLY A 92 -1.07 7.82 4.80
CA GLY A 92 -2.16 8.41 5.55
C GLY A 92 -2.50 9.85 5.20
N LYS A 93 -3.26 10.50 6.05
CA LYS A 93 -3.65 11.91 5.89
C LYS A 93 -2.57 12.82 6.47
N TYR A 94 -1.52 13.03 5.69
CA TYR A 94 -0.35 13.82 6.08
C TYR A 94 -0.51 15.32 5.80
N TYR A 95 0.25 16.12 6.53
CA TYR A 95 0.48 17.54 6.29
C TYR A 95 1.85 17.97 6.83
N CYS A 96 2.38 19.06 6.31
CA CYS A 96 3.59 19.68 6.84
C CYS A 96 3.22 20.80 7.82
N PRO A 97 3.75 20.80 9.05
CA PRO A 97 3.47 21.87 10.01
C PRO A 97 4.18 23.18 9.67
N ASN A 98 5.11 23.17 8.71
CA ASN A 98 5.97 24.32 8.37
C ASN A 98 5.68 24.94 7.00
N CYS A 99 4.98 24.22 6.10
CA CYS A 99 4.59 24.74 4.79
C CYS A 99 3.25 24.15 4.34
N ASP A 100 2.77 24.57 3.16
CA ASP A 100 1.44 24.17 2.66
C ASP A 100 1.37 22.76 2.08
N PHE A 101 2.46 21.98 2.15
CA PHE A 101 2.46 20.61 1.65
C PHE A 101 1.56 19.72 2.49
N LYS A 102 0.57 19.12 1.86
CA LYS A 102 -0.40 18.22 2.49
C LYS A 102 -0.95 17.21 1.49
N ARG A 103 -1.63 16.19 2.02
CA ARG A 103 -2.36 15.21 1.21
C ARG A 103 -3.33 15.92 0.24
N PRO A 104 -3.34 15.54 -1.04
CA PRO A 104 -4.32 16.07 -2.00
C PRO A 104 -5.74 15.64 -1.64
N GLU A 105 -6.72 16.34 -2.19
CA GLU A 105 -8.11 15.88 -2.17
C GLU A 105 -8.21 14.55 -2.94
N LEU A 106 -9.04 13.65 -2.41
CA LEU A 106 -9.22 12.32 -2.98
C LEU A 106 -10.37 12.32 -3.98
N ASP A 107 -10.16 11.70 -5.13
CA ASP A 107 -11.21 11.43 -6.12
C ASP A 107 -11.95 10.13 -5.80
N TYR A 108 -11.24 9.13 -5.23
CA TYR A 108 -11.76 7.81 -4.86
C TYR A 108 -11.45 7.54 -3.39
N ARG A 109 -12.48 7.36 -2.57
CA ARG A 109 -12.36 7.38 -1.12
C ARG A 109 -12.79 6.07 -0.48
N LEU A 110 -11.89 5.42 0.25
CA LEU A 110 -12.28 4.40 1.20
C LEU A 110 -12.75 5.09 2.48
N THR A 111 -14.05 5.03 2.74
CA THR A 111 -14.71 5.76 3.82
C THR A 111 -14.90 4.94 5.08
N ASP A 112 -14.95 3.62 4.98
CA ASP A 112 -15.15 2.75 6.14
C ASP A 112 -14.47 1.39 5.96
N MET A 113 -13.86 0.88 7.03
CA MET A 113 -13.38 -0.49 7.17
C MET A 113 -14.41 -1.27 8.00
N VAL A 114 -15.25 -2.06 7.32
CA VAL A 114 -16.34 -2.83 7.98
C VAL A 114 -15.76 -3.99 8.78
N ARG A 115 -14.81 -4.73 8.19
CA ARG A 115 -14.13 -5.86 8.80
C ARG A 115 -12.77 -6.07 8.15
N MET A 116 -11.79 -6.49 8.96
CA MET A 116 -10.51 -6.99 8.47
C MET A 116 -10.00 -8.08 9.39
N ASP A 117 -9.63 -9.21 8.82
CA ASP A 117 -8.93 -10.30 9.51
C ASP A 117 -7.70 -10.75 8.68
N ASN A 118 -7.10 -11.87 9.08
CA ASN A 118 -5.89 -12.37 8.43
C ASN A 118 -6.13 -13.04 7.07
N VAL A 119 -7.38 -13.21 6.62
CA VAL A 119 -7.74 -13.90 5.38
C VAL A 119 -8.70 -13.12 4.48
N SER A 120 -9.33 -12.06 4.98
CA SER A 120 -10.33 -11.29 4.25
C SER A 120 -10.46 -9.86 4.76
N ALA A 121 -11.06 -8.99 3.96
CA ALA A 121 -11.46 -7.65 4.38
C ALA A 121 -12.74 -7.21 3.66
N ASP A 122 -13.62 -6.48 4.38
CA ASP A 122 -14.81 -5.83 3.86
C ASP A 122 -14.70 -4.33 4.14
N PHE A 123 -15.01 -3.50 3.16
CA PHE A 123 -14.82 -2.05 3.23
C PHE A 123 -15.79 -1.31 2.31
N VAL A 124 -15.92 0.00 2.52
CA VAL A 124 -16.76 0.90 1.72
C VAL A 124 -15.88 1.86 0.93
N ILE A 125 -16.09 1.93 -0.38
CA ILE A 125 -15.47 2.92 -1.27
C ILE A 125 -16.60 3.73 -1.91
N ASP A 126 -16.59 5.05 -1.72
CA ASP A 126 -17.57 6.01 -2.26
C ASP A 126 -19.04 5.53 -2.13
N GLY A 127 -19.38 4.93 -0.98
CA GLY A 127 -20.73 4.46 -0.63
C GLY A 127 -21.09 3.06 -1.13
N HIS A 128 -20.19 2.35 -1.79
CA HIS A 128 -20.37 0.96 -2.22
C HIS A 128 -19.58 -0.01 -1.34
N GLU A 129 -20.22 -1.09 -0.89
CA GLU A 129 -19.57 -2.16 -0.12
C GLU A 129 -18.87 -3.16 -1.03
N TYR A 130 -17.58 -3.38 -0.74
CA TYR A 130 -16.72 -4.35 -1.41
C TYR A 130 -16.07 -5.31 -0.41
N GLY A 131 -15.65 -6.47 -0.89
CA GLY A 131 -14.93 -7.46 -0.10
C GLY A 131 -13.81 -8.12 -0.91
N ILE A 132 -12.77 -8.56 -0.20
CA ILE A 132 -11.65 -9.32 -0.76
C ILE A 132 -11.35 -10.54 0.12
N GLU A 133 -11.01 -11.66 -0.51
CA GLU A 133 -10.67 -12.95 0.16
C GLU A 133 -9.16 -13.06 0.45
N VAL A 134 -8.54 -11.92 0.80
CA VAL A 134 -7.14 -11.81 1.24
C VAL A 134 -7.05 -10.76 2.35
N GLY A 135 -6.33 -11.08 3.42
CA GLY A 135 -6.17 -10.17 4.57
C GLY A 135 -5.04 -9.16 4.38
N GLY A 136 -5.00 -8.20 5.31
CA GLY A 136 -3.94 -7.22 5.43
C GLY A 136 -4.20 -5.90 4.70
N MET A 137 -3.81 -4.79 5.34
CA MET A 137 -4.07 -3.43 4.87
C MET A 137 -3.49 -3.14 3.47
N TYR A 138 -2.35 -3.73 3.13
CA TYR A 138 -1.76 -3.56 1.80
C TYR A 138 -2.65 -4.12 0.68
N ASN A 139 -3.41 -5.20 0.94
CA ASN A 139 -4.38 -5.75 -0.02
C ASN A 139 -5.62 -4.85 -0.15
N VAL A 140 -6.04 -4.20 0.92
CA VAL A 140 -7.09 -3.18 0.87
C VAL A 140 -6.67 -2.02 -0.04
N TYR A 141 -5.43 -1.53 0.07
CA TYR A 141 -4.92 -0.51 -0.86
C TYR A 141 -4.83 -1.00 -2.31
N ASN A 142 -4.50 -2.27 -2.53
CA ASN A 142 -4.49 -2.85 -3.88
C ASN A 142 -5.91 -2.89 -4.46
N ALA A 143 -6.89 -3.29 -3.66
CA ALA A 143 -8.30 -3.29 -4.06
C ALA A 143 -8.81 -1.86 -4.33
N LEU A 144 -8.49 -0.89 -3.46
CA LEU A 144 -8.83 0.51 -3.64
C LEU A 144 -8.22 1.07 -4.94
N ALA A 145 -6.97 0.74 -5.24
CA ALA A 145 -6.32 1.15 -6.48
C ALA A 145 -7.01 0.54 -7.72
N ALA A 146 -7.37 -0.74 -7.66
CA ALA A 146 -8.08 -1.42 -8.74
C ALA A 146 -9.49 -0.83 -8.95
N THR A 147 -10.21 -0.56 -7.86
CA THR A 147 -11.52 0.11 -7.88
C THR A 147 -11.41 1.50 -8.49
N ALA A 148 -10.44 2.32 -8.07
CA ALA A 148 -10.23 3.66 -8.61
C ALA A 148 -10.00 3.65 -10.14
N VAL A 149 -9.23 2.68 -10.65
CA VAL A 149 -9.05 2.53 -12.09
C VAL A 149 -10.32 2.07 -12.78
N ALA A 150 -11.05 1.11 -12.20
CA ALA A 150 -12.30 0.61 -12.77
C ALA A 150 -13.37 1.71 -12.82
N GLU A 151 -13.52 2.49 -11.77
CA GLU A 151 -14.45 3.63 -11.72
C GLU A 151 -14.05 4.74 -12.71
N TYR A 152 -12.75 5.00 -12.88
CA TYR A 152 -12.27 5.93 -13.90
C TYR A 152 -12.73 5.54 -15.32
N PHE A 153 -12.85 4.24 -15.59
CA PHE A 153 -13.39 3.71 -16.84
C PHE A 153 -14.91 3.47 -16.81
N ASN A 154 -15.61 3.96 -15.80
CA ASN A 154 -17.07 3.82 -15.62
C ASN A 154 -17.52 2.35 -15.59
N VAL A 155 -16.72 1.45 -14.99
CA VAL A 155 -17.14 0.08 -14.73
C VAL A 155 -18.22 0.08 -13.66
N ASP A 156 -19.28 -0.69 -13.88
CA ASP A 156 -20.38 -0.82 -12.96
C ASP A 156 -19.93 -1.37 -11.58
N PRO A 157 -20.37 -0.81 -10.45
CA PRO A 157 -19.98 -1.23 -9.10
C PRO A 157 -20.20 -2.71 -8.82
N ASP A 158 -21.28 -3.33 -9.34
CA ASP A 158 -21.54 -4.76 -9.16
C ASP A 158 -20.50 -5.62 -9.88
N LYS A 159 -20.00 -5.17 -11.04
CA LYS A 159 -18.90 -5.84 -11.74
C LYS A 159 -17.57 -5.68 -11.01
N ILE A 160 -17.32 -4.52 -10.42
CA ILE A 160 -16.15 -4.29 -9.57
C ILE A 160 -16.20 -5.24 -8.37
N LYS A 161 -17.35 -5.32 -7.70
CA LYS A 161 -17.58 -6.23 -6.58
C LYS A 161 -17.33 -7.69 -6.96
N GLN A 162 -17.84 -8.13 -8.10
CA GLN A 162 -17.61 -9.47 -8.63
C GLN A 162 -16.13 -9.72 -8.91
N GLY A 163 -15.42 -8.75 -9.49
CA GLY A 163 -14.00 -8.85 -9.79
C GLY A 163 -13.12 -8.90 -8.55
N LEU A 164 -13.42 -8.11 -7.52
CA LEU A 164 -12.70 -8.11 -6.25
C LEU A 164 -12.93 -9.39 -5.43
N GLY A 165 -14.14 -9.96 -5.49
CA GLY A 165 -14.50 -11.22 -4.84
C GLY A 165 -13.99 -12.48 -5.54
N TYR A 166 -13.23 -12.33 -6.63
CA TYR A 166 -12.62 -13.47 -7.33
C TYR A 166 -11.49 -14.07 -6.48
N ASP A 167 -11.61 -15.36 -6.13
CA ASP A 167 -10.77 -16.01 -5.13
C ASP A 167 -9.57 -16.80 -5.71
N GLU A 168 -9.30 -16.71 -7.01
CA GLU A 168 -8.15 -17.37 -7.62
C GLU A 168 -6.84 -16.77 -7.10
N LYS A 169 -6.20 -17.47 -6.17
CA LYS A 169 -5.00 -16.99 -5.48
C LYS A 169 -3.76 -17.16 -6.34
N VAL A 170 -2.98 -16.10 -6.45
CA VAL A 170 -1.70 -16.13 -7.12
C VAL A 170 -0.65 -16.78 -6.20
N PHE A 171 0.19 -17.66 -6.76
CA PHE A 171 1.28 -18.34 -6.06
C PHE A 171 2.08 -17.38 -5.16
N GLY A 172 2.29 -17.80 -3.91
CA GLY A 172 3.02 -17.03 -2.90
C GLY A 172 2.31 -15.80 -2.33
N ARG A 173 1.04 -15.56 -2.72
CA ARG A 173 0.25 -14.45 -2.20
C ARG A 173 -0.89 -14.93 -1.32
N GLN A 174 -0.56 -15.25 -0.04
CA GLN A 174 -1.47 -15.88 0.92
C GLN A 174 -2.04 -17.22 0.42
N GLU A 175 -1.21 -17.96 -0.28
CA GLU A 175 -1.57 -19.29 -0.75
C GLU A 175 -1.73 -20.24 0.43
N VAL A 176 -2.84 -20.98 0.46
CA VAL A 176 -3.13 -21.95 1.52
C VAL A 176 -2.89 -23.35 1.00
N ILE A 177 -1.93 -24.05 1.59
CA ILE A 177 -1.53 -25.41 1.24
C ILE A 177 -1.88 -26.35 2.41
N ASN A 178 -2.46 -27.51 2.12
CA ASN A 178 -2.65 -28.57 3.10
C ASN A 178 -1.50 -29.57 3.05
N ILE A 179 -0.74 -29.66 4.14
CA ILE A 179 0.39 -30.59 4.27
C ILE A 179 0.11 -31.53 5.45
N ASN A 180 -0.14 -32.80 5.17
CA ASN A 180 -0.39 -33.83 6.18
C ASN A 180 -1.50 -33.42 7.18
N GLY A 181 -2.58 -32.84 6.69
CA GLY A 181 -3.73 -32.39 7.50
C GLY A 181 -3.51 -31.05 8.24
N LYS A 182 -2.36 -30.40 8.04
CA LYS A 182 -2.10 -29.05 8.58
C LYS A 182 -2.28 -28.01 7.50
N LYS A 183 -3.01 -26.94 7.85
CA LYS A 183 -3.18 -25.77 7.00
C LYS A 183 -1.90 -24.90 7.11
N CYS A 184 -1.25 -24.68 5.98
CA CYS A 184 -0.03 -23.89 5.87
C CYS A 184 -0.32 -22.70 4.95
N THR A 185 -0.15 -21.47 5.44
CA THR A 185 -0.28 -20.26 4.62
C THR A 185 1.10 -19.78 4.20
N LEU A 186 1.33 -19.69 2.89
CA LEU A 186 2.58 -19.20 2.32
C LEU A 186 2.44 -17.73 1.92
N VAL A 187 3.31 -16.87 2.45
CA VAL A 187 3.33 -15.45 2.14
C VAL A 187 4.73 -15.02 1.72
N LEU A 188 4.85 -14.54 0.49
CA LEU A 188 6.10 -13.97 -0.03
C LEU A 188 6.24 -12.51 0.40
N VAL A 189 7.39 -12.19 0.98
CA VAL A 189 7.76 -10.84 1.42
C VAL A 189 9.07 -10.44 0.74
N LYS A 190 9.18 -9.16 0.34
CA LYS A 190 10.34 -8.65 -0.41
C LYS A 190 11.00 -7.41 0.19
N ASN A 191 10.39 -6.78 1.21
CA ASN A 191 10.90 -5.54 1.78
C ASN A 191 10.45 -5.37 3.25
N PRO A 192 11.06 -4.42 4.01
CA PRO A 192 10.74 -4.20 5.43
C PRO A 192 9.27 -3.86 5.69
N VAL A 193 8.68 -3.00 4.87
CA VAL A 193 7.27 -2.63 5.01
C VAL A 193 6.37 -3.84 4.80
N GLY A 194 6.70 -4.68 3.81
CA GLY A 194 5.96 -5.91 3.54
C GLY A 194 6.01 -6.90 4.70
N ILE A 195 7.17 -7.11 5.33
CA ILE A 195 7.27 -8.04 6.48
C ILE A 195 6.48 -7.52 7.68
N ASN A 196 6.55 -6.21 7.97
CA ASN A 196 5.79 -5.60 9.05
C ASN A 196 4.28 -5.77 8.81
N GLN A 197 3.81 -5.55 7.58
CA GLN A 197 2.40 -5.74 7.23
C GLN A 197 1.95 -7.20 7.31
N VAL A 198 2.82 -8.16 7.02
CA VAL A 198 2.53 -9.59 7.22
C VAL A 198 2.46 -9.93 8.71
N ILE A 199 3.35 -9.37 9.53
CA ILE A 199 3.32 -9.54 10.99
C ILE A 199 2.01 -8.98 11.57
N ASP A 200 1.61 -7.77 11.18
CA ASP A 200 0.35 -7.15 11.60
C ASP A 200 -0.86 -8.03 11.21
N MET A 201 -0.88 -8.50 9.96
CA MET A 201 -1.94 -9.38 9.45
C MET A 201 -2.02 -10.71 10.22
N ILE A 202 -0.87 -11.34 10.53
CA ILE A 202 -0.84 -12.60 11.28
C ILE A 202 -1.34 -12.36 12.71
N GLY A 203 -1.06 -11.19 13.29
CA GLY A 203 -1.55 -10.78 14.61
C GLY A 203 -3.08 -10.73 14.71
N LEU A 204 -3.79 -10.61 13.59
CA LEU A 204 -5.25 -10.66 13.52
C LEU A 204 -5.81 -12.10 13.56
N ALA A 205 -4.97 -13.14 13.50
CA ALA A 205 -5.43 -14.53 13.52
C ALA A 205 -6.07 -14.87 14.88
N PRO A 206 -7.31 -15.40 14.90
CA PRO A 206 -8.02 -15.68 16.15
C PRO A 206 -7.59 -17.00 16.85
N TYR A 207 -6.56 -17.66 16.32
CA TYR A 207 -6.09 -18.96 16.78
C TYR A 207 -4.56 -19.00 16.88
N PRO A 208 -3.99 -19.89 17.73
CA PRO A 208 -2.56 -20.10 17.79
C PRO A 208 -1.99 -20.65 16.49
N PHE A 209 -0.81 -20.16 16.09
CA PHE A 209 -0.10 -20.61 14.88
C PHE A 209 1.41 -20.77 15.16
N SER A 210 2.08 -21.48 14.28
CA SER A 210 3.54 -21.53 14.25
C SER A 210 4.05 -20.75 13.05
N LEU A 211 5.03 -19.88 13.24
CA LEU A 211 5.64 -19.09 12.19
C LEU A 211 6.98 -19.69 11.78
N VAL A 212 7.22 -19.83 10.48
CA VAL A 212 8.52 -20.18 9.90
C VAL A 212 8.90 -19.05 8.94
N ALA A 213 9.99 -18.35 9.25
CA ALA A 213 10.57 -17.33 8.37
C ALA A 213 11.75 -17.92 7.60
N LEU A 214 11.75 -17.77 6.28
CA LEU A 214 12.82 -18.19 5.39
C LEU A 214 13.37 -16.95 4.69
N LEU A 215 14.68 -16.69 4.86
CA LEU A 215 15.38 -15.63 4.16
C LEU A 215 16.26 -16.24 3.07
N ASN A 216 16.07 -15.76 1.83
CA ASN A 216 16.88 -16.14 0.69
C ASN A 216 17.84 -14.99 0.34
N ALA A 217 19.14 -15.28 0.30
CA ALA A 217 20.19 -14.34 -0.07
C ALA A 217 20.84 -14.72 -1.42
N ASN A 218 20.10 -15.39 -2.31
CA ASN A 218 20.61 -15.73 -3.64
C ASN A 218 20.61 -14.51 -4.57
N TYR A 219 21.46 -14.54 -5.58
CA TYR A 219 21.68 -13.41 -6.50
C TYR A 219 20.40 -12.82 -7.14
N ALA A 220 19.36 -13.64 -7.33
CA ALA A 220 18.09 -13.19 -7.87
C ALA A 220 17.34 -12.17 -6.95
N ASP A 221 17.58 -12.27 -5.63
CA ASP A 221 16.94 -11.39 -4.62
C ASP A 221 17.85 -10.24 -4.14
N GLY A 222 19.04 -10.12 -4.75
CA GLY A 222 20.08 -9.16 -4.36
C GLY A 222 21.25 -9.82 -3.62
N ILE A 223 22.41 -9.16 -3.64
CA ILE A 223 23.64 -9.66 -2.99
C ILE A 223 23.65 -9.25 -1.52
N ASP A 224 23.16 -8.04 -1.22
CA ASP A 224 23.05 -7.52 0.12
C ASP A 224 21.57 -7.47 0.54
N VAL A 225 21.24 -8.21 1.60
CA VAL A 225 19.90 -8.30 2.18
C VAL A 225 19.82 -7.60 3.55
N SER A 226 20.86 -6.88 3.96
CA SER A 226 20.89 -6.18 5.25
C SER A 226 19.80 -5.12 5.38
N TRP A 227 19.39 -4.52 4.28
CA TRP A 227 18.33 -3.52 4.20
C TRP A 227 16.90 -4.06 4.49
N ILE A 228 16.73 -5.38 4.59
CA ILE A 228 15.44 -6.02 4.93
C ILE A 228 15.11 -5.83 6.42
N TRP A 229 16.14 -5.62 7.23
CA TRP A 229 16.01 -5.47 8.68
C TRP A 229 16.20 -4.01 9.08
N ASP A 230 15.13 -3.33 9.38
CA ASP A 230 15.16 -1.99 9.98
C ASP A 230 14.57 -2.01 11.39
#